data_409b1bf926b6a27efcdb502f3e317314
#
_entry.id   409b1bf926b6a27efcdb502f3e317314
#
_cell.length_a   1.000
_cell.length_b   1.000
_cell.length_c   1.000
_cell.angle_alpha   90.00
_cell.angle_beta   90.00
_cell.angle_gamma   90.00
#
_symmetry.space_group_name_H-M   'P 1'
#
loop_
_entity.id
_entity.type
_entity.pdbx_description
1 polymer ?
#
loop_
_entity_poly.entity_id
_entity_poly.type
_entity_poly.pdbx_seq_one_letter_code
_entity_poly.pdbx_strand_id
1 'polypeptide(L)'
;MKKILKLLSIVIMLTVATIYTMPTKVMAFGPSSDEIYNGIDVSGYQGNIDFGKVKKDGIQVVYIRSSEGTNYIDSKFEQNYKRARDAGLKIGFYHYVTARSVNQAEKEAQFFASVISEKVADCRLAMDFESFGNLNKREINTIGLAFMKKLEELTIKEVVLYSNAYTASRIWEGEVTKYPLWIAQYGVYE
;
A
#
# COMPACT_ATOMS: atom_id res chain seq x y z
N MET A 1 -17.11 21.01 56.53
CA MET A 1 -16.16 21.42 55.47
C MET A 1 -15.18 20.34 55.08
N LYS A 2 -14.40 19.71 55.95
CA LYS A 2 -13.40 18.67 55.57
C LYS A 2 -13.97 17.41 54.89
N LYS A 3 -15.21 16.98 55.25
CA LYS A 3 -15.87 15.82 54.60
C LYS A 3 -16.38 16.12 53.19
N ILE A 4 -16.83 17.33 52.92
CA ILE A 4 -17.29 17.77 51.58
C ILE A 4 -16.11 17.90 50.64
N LEU A 5 -14.97 18.43 51.10
CA LEU A 5 -13.75 18.52 50.29
C LEU A 5 -13.19 17.13 49.89
N LYS A 6 -13.26 16.13 50.79
CA LYS A 6 -12.86 14.73 50.45
C LYS A 6 -13.78 14.09 49.44
N LEU A 7 -15.08 14.34 49.48
CA LEU A 7 -16.03 13.82 48.50
C LEU A 7 -15.80 14.44 47.13
N LEU A 8 -15.53 15.75 47.06
CA LEU A 8 -15.24 16.46 45.81
C LEU A 8 -13.95 15.96 45.16
N SER A 9 -12.89 15.71 45.95
CA SER A 9 -11.63 15.18 45.41
C SER A 9 -11.76 13.73 44.89
N ILE A 10 -12.61 12.88 45.50
CA ILE A 10 -12.87 11.52 45.01
C ILE A 10 -13.69 11.56 43.72
N VAL A 11 -14.67 12.45 43.59
CA VAL A 11 -15.47 12.59 42.35
C VAL A 11 -14.61 13.11 41.19
N ILE A 12 -13.71 14.06 41.43
CA ILE A 12 -12.78 14.57 40.43
C ILE A 12 -11.78 13.48 40.00
N MET A 13 -11.29 12.67 40.95
CA MET A 13 -10.37 11.56 40.64
C MET A 13 -11.05 10.44 39.79
N LEU A 14 -12.32 10.14 40.05
CA LEU A 14 -13.11 9.20 39.31
C LEU A 14 -13.45 9.70 37.87
N THR A 15 -13.71 11.01 37.73
CA THR A 15 -13.98 11.60 36.40
C THR A 15 -12.73 11.70 35.55
N VAL A 16 -11.56 11.95 36.14
CA VAL A 16 -10.26 11.94 35.40
C VAL A 16 -9.87 10.52 35.01
N ALA A 17 -10.11 9.51 35.84
CA ALA A 17 -9.83 8.11 35.52
C ALA A 17 -10.72 7.58 34.37
N THR A 18 -11.96 8.03 34.25
CA THR A 18 -12.85 7.64 33.16
C THR A 18 -12.51 8.30 31.80
N ILE A 19 -11.83 9.44 31.82
CA ILE A 19 -11.39 10.08 30.57
C ILE A 19 -10.18 9.34 29.96
N TYR A 20 -9.33 8.70 30.77
CA TYR A 20 -8.15 7.98 30.32
C TYR A 20 -8.41 6.56 29.77
N THR A 21 -9.62 6.04 29.90
CA THR A 21 -9.96 4.66 29.48
C THR A 21 -10.90 4.60 28.28
N MET A 22 -11.11 5.70 27.57
CA MET A 22 -11.80 5.61 26.27
C MET A 22 -10.89 4.85 25.30
N PRO A 23 -11.30 3.66 24.83
CA PRO A 23 -10.56 3.01 23.76
C PRO A 23 -10.57 3.98 22.58
N THR A 24 -9.43 4.46 22.17
CA THR A 24 -9.31 5.12 20.88
C THR A 24 -9.81 4.11 19.86
N LYS A 25 -11.01 4.35 19.29
CA LYS A 25 -11.44 3.58 18.12
C LYS A 25 -10.34 3.75 17.09
N VAL A 26 -9.56 2.70 16.90
CA VAL A 26 -8.71 2.60 15.70
C VAL A 26 -9.70 2.54 14.54
N MET A 27 -9.85 3.67 13.85
CA MET A 27 -10.65 3.70 12.63
C MET A 27 -9.95 2.80 11.64
N ALA A 28 -10.52 1.63 11.38
CA ALA A 28 -10.11 0.81 10.26
C ALA A 28 -10.35 1.62 8.98
N PHE A 29 -9.39 1.60 8.05
CA PHE A 29 -9.59 2.20 6.74
C PHE A 29 -10.67 1.36 6.03
N GLY A 30 -11.83 1.94 5.81
CA GLY A 30 -12.90 1.29 5.05
C GLY A 30 -12.62 1.32 3.55
N PRO A 31 -13.27 0.43 2.77
CA PRO A 31 -13.16 0.45 1.31
C PRO A 31 -13.70 1.78 0.74
N SER A 32 -13.10 2.24 -0.36
CA SER A 32 -13.49 3.48 -1.04
C SER A 32 -14.69 3.34 -1.99
N SER A 33 -15.21 2.12 -2.17
CA SER A 33 -16.39 1.83 -2.98
C SER A 33 -17.14 0.60 -2.46
N ASP A 34 -18.40 0.45 -2.89
CA ASP A 34 -19.22 -0.72 -2.59
C ASP A 34 -18.84 -1.95 -3.45
N GLU A 35 -18.07 -1.75 -4.51
CA GLU A 35 -17.59 -2.83 -5.36
C GLU A 35 -16.32 -3.43 -4.78
N ILE A 36 -16.43 -4.67 -4.30
CA ILE A 36 -15.34 -5.39 -3.63
C ILE A 36 -14.85 -6.55 -4.50
N TYR A 37 -13.55 -6.64 -4.69
CA TYR A 37 -12.88 -7.74 -5.37
C TYR A 37 -11.96 -8.49 -4.43
N ASN A 38 -12.05 -9.83 -4.44
CA ASN A 38 -11.03 -10.65 -3.79
C ASN A 38 -9.76 -10.65 -4.62
N GLY A 39 -8.64 -10.29 -4.02
CA GLY A 39 -7.36 -10.19 -4.71
C GLY A 39 -6.20 -10.78 -3.91
N ILE A 40 -5.13 -11.06 -4.62
CA ILE A 40 -3.83 -11.44 -4.03
C ILE A 40 -2.73 -10.61 -4.67
N ASP A 41 -1.61 -10.46 -3.99
CA ASP A 41 -0.36 -10.01 -4.58
C ASP A 41 0.66 -11.14 -4.63
N VAL A 42 1.50 -11.13 -5.64
CA VAL A 42 2.47 -12.20 -5.91
C VAL A 42 3.78 -11.66 -6.47
N SER A 43 4.85 -12.40 -6.23
CA SER A 43 6.19 -12.13 -6.75
C SER A 43 6.93 -13.44 -7.00
N GLY A 44 8.24 -13.36 -7.24
CA GLY A 44 9.12 -14.52 -7.30
C GLY A 44 9.16 -15.35 -6.01
N TYR A 45 8.78 -14.74 -4.86
CA TYR A 45 8.78 -15.43 -3.56
C TYR A 45 7.80 -16.61 -3.49
N GLN A 46 6.64 -16.52 -4.15
CA GLN A 46 5.64 -17.58 -4.15
C GLN A 46 5.99 -18.73 -5.09
N GLY A 47 7.05 -18.59 -5.89
CA GLY A 47 7.49 -19.64 -6.82
C GLY A 47 6.50 -19.89 -7.97
N ASN A 48 6.13 -21.13 -8.17
CA ASN A 48 5.19 -21.52 -9.23
C ASN A 48 3.75 -21.57 -8.71
N ILE A 49 2.91 -20.70 -9.24
CA ILE A 49 1.51 -20.55 -8.84
C ILE A 49 0.60 -21.22 -9.88
N ASP A 50 -0.42 -21.93 -9.41
CA ASP A 50 -1.54 -22.42 -10.22
C ASP A 50 -2.68 -21.40 -10.21
N PHE A 51 -2.64 -20.46 -11.14
CA PHE A 51 -3.66 -19.42 -11.25
C PHE A 51 -5.06 -19.95 -11.61
N GLY A 52 -5.15 -21.15 -12.19
CA GLY A 52 -6.43 -21.82 -12.40
C GLY A 52 -7.10 -22.21 -11.08
N LYS A 53 -6.33 -22.68 -10.09
CA LYS A 53 -6.83 -22.92 -8.72
C LYS A 53 -7.16 -21.60 -8.02
N VAL A 54 -6.25 -20.62 -8.09
CA VAL A 54 -6.48 -19.27 -7.54
C VAL A 54 -7.81 -18.69 -8.01
N LYS A 55 -8.11 -18.79 -9.30
CA LYS A 55 -9.40 -18.34 -9.86
C LYS A 55 -10.59 -19.13 -9.33
N LYS A 56 -10.47 -20.46 -9.20
CA LYS A 56 -11.51 -21.34 -8.66
C LYS A 56 -11.83 -21.03 -7.19
N ASP A 57 -10.82 -20.59 -6.42
CA ASP A 57 -10.96 -20.19 -5.01
C ASP A 57 -11.58 -18.78 -4.85
N GLY A 58 -12.11 -18.20 -5.94
CA GLY A 58 -12.86 -16.94 -5.91
C GLY A 58 -12.01 -15.68 -6.03
N ILE A 59 -10.71 -15.79 -6.27
CA ILE A 59 -9.85 -14.63 -6.52
C ILE A 59 -10.17 -14.04 -7.90
N GLN A 60 -10.26 -12.73 -7.96
CA GLN A 60 -10.65 -11.98 -9.14
C GLN A 60 -9.54 -11.06 -9.66
N VAL A 61 -8.67 -10.60 -8.75
CA VAL A 61 -7.58 -9.65 -9.02
C VAL A 61 -6.25 -10.24 -8.55
N VAL A 62 -5.19 -10.01 -9.32
CA VAL A 62 -3.82 -10.31 -8.91
C VAL A 62 -2.93 -9.10 -9.17
N TYR A 63 -2.20 -8.65 -8.15
CA TYR A 63 -1.11 -7.71 -8.28
C TYR A 63 0.20 -8.47 -8.40
N ILE A 64 0.98 -8.21 -9.44
CA ILE A 64 2.21 -8.94 -9.77
C ILE A 64 3.39 -7.99 -9.62
N ARG A 65 4.40 -8.37 -8.81
CA ARG A 65 5.65 -7.61 -8.80
C ARG A 65 6.30 -7.68 -10.17
N SER A 66 6.46 -6.53 -10.80
CA SER A 66 7.16 -6.46 -12.07
C SER A 66 8.66 -6.26 -11.87
N SER A 67 9.03 -5.40 -10.94
CA SER A 67 10.40 -4.91 -10.82
C SER A 67 10.69 -4.29 -9.44
N GLU A 68 11.99 -4.02 -9.21
CA GLU A 68 12.52 -3.38 -8.01
C GLU A 68 13.72 -2.51 -8.40
N GLY A 69 13.85 -1.34 -7.81
CA GLY A 69 14.96 -0.43 -8.09
C GLY A 69 15.02 -0.03 -9.58
N THR A 70 16.24 0.12 -10.12
CA THR A 70 16.43 0.59 -11.50
C THR A 70 16.80 -0.51 -12.49
N ASN A 71 16.96 -1.77 -12.05
CA ASN A 71 17.55 -2.82 -12.89
C ASN A 71 17.11 -4.26 -12.57
N TYR A 72 16.28 -4.48 -11.54
CA TYR A 72 15.81 -5.82 -11.21
C TYR A 72 14.39 -6.03 -11.75
N ILE A 73 14.22 -7.04 -12.60
CA ILE A 73 12.92 -7.56 -13.03
C ILE A 73 12.63 -8.82 -12.20
N ASP A 74 11.42 -8.92 -11.65
CA ASP A 74 11.06 -10.09 -10.86
C ASP A 74 11.14 -11.36 -11.71
N SER A 75 11.82 -12.37 -11.18
CA SER A 75 12.15 -13.60 -11.91
C SER A 75 10.93 -14.41 -12.37
N LYS A 76 9.75 -14.15 -11.79
CA LYS A 76 8.47 -14.79 -12.15
C LYS A 76 7.50 -13.84 -12.83
N PHE A 77 7.88 -12.59 -13.11
CA PHE A 77 6.99 -11.58 -13.66
C PHE A 77 6.29 -12.05 -14.94
N GLU A 78 7.05 -12.43 -15.97
CA GLU A 78 6.50 -12.87 -17.25
C GLU A 78 5.63 -14.14 -17.12
N GLN A 79 6.10 -15.09 -16.31
CA GLN A 79 5.37 -16.33 -16.07
C GLN A 79 4.04 -16.07 -15.34
N ASN A 80 4.07 -15.26 -14.28
CA ASN A 80 2.89 -14.91 -13.51
C ASN A 80 1.91 -14.11 -14.36
N TYR A 81 2.38 -13.11 -15.11
CA TYR A 81 1.55 -12.34 -16.02
C TYR A 81 0.81 -13.23 -17.02
N LYS A 82 1.56 -14.06 -17.77
CA LYS A 82 0.95 -14.94 -18.76
C LYS A 82 -0.09 -15.87 -18.13
N ARG A 83 0.26 -16.57 -17.06
CA ARG A 83 -0.63 -17.54 -16.41
C ARG A 83 -1.86 -16.91 -15.77
N ALA A 84 -1.72 -15.73 -15.17
CA ALA A 84 -2.84 -15.00 -14.60
C ALA A 84 -3.82 -14.51 -15.70
N ARG A 85 -3.28 -14.01 -16.82
CA ARG A 85 -4.10 -13.67 -18.02
C ARG A 85 -4.83 -14.86 -18.57
N ASP A 86 -4.15 -15.99 -18.76
CA ASP A 86 -4.73 -17.24 -19.27
C ASP A 86 -5.86 -17.76 -18.35
N ALA A 87 -5.75 -17.51 -17.03
CA ALA A 87 -6.78 -17.84 -16.04
C ALA A 87 -7.94 -16.83 -15.97
N GLY A 88 -7.89 -15.72 -16.73
CA GLY A 88 -8.93 -14.68 -16.75
C GLY A 88 -9.01 -13.86 -15.48
N LEU A 89 -7.88 -13.63 -14.79
CA LEU A 89 -7.77 -12.71 -13.65
C LEU A 89 -7.57 -11.28 -14.15
N LYS A 90 -8.12 -10.30 -13.40
CA LYS A 90 -7.74 -8.88 -13.56
C LYS A 90 -6.33 -8.68 -13.02
N ILE A 91 -5.51 -7.92 -13.72
CA ILE A 91 -4.09 -7.75 -13.38
C ILE A 91 -3.76 -6.32 -13.00
N GLY A 92 -3.10 -6.16 -11.86
CA GLY A 92 -2.34 -4.98 -11.48
C GLY A 92 -0.85 -5.29 -11.45
N PHE A 93 -0.03 -4.26 -11.54
CA PHE A 93 1.41 -4.37 -11.38
C PHE A 93 1.88 -3.51 -10.22
N TYR A 94 2.92 -3.97 -9.52
CA TYR A 94 3.61 -3.17 -8.53
C TYR A 94 5.11 -3.17 -8.72
N HIS A 95 5.72 -2.10 -8.24
CA HIS A 95 7.16 -1.90 -8.21
C HIS A 95 7.62 -1.64 -6.79
N TYR A 96 8.64 -2.40 -6.35
CA TYR A 96 9.26 -2.19 -5.05
C TYR A 96 10.29 -1.05 -5.15
N VAL A 97 9.98 0.07 -4.49
CA VAL A 97 10.80 1.30 -4.56
C VAL A 97 11.94 1.23 -3.56
N THR A 98 13.17 1.44 -4.06
CA THR A 98 14.39 1.49 -3.26
C THR A 98 15.05 2.87 -3.25
N ALA A 99 14.46 3.83 -3.94
CA ALA A 99 14.98 5.18 -4.16
C ALA A 99 15.35 5.92 -2.85
N ARG A 100 16.45 6.68 -2.90
CA ARG A 100 16.92 7.53 -1.80
C ARG A 100 17.01 9.00 -2.21
N SER A 101 16.56 9.34 -3.42
CA SER A 101 16.47 10.71 -3.94
C SER A 101 15.39 10.80 -5.00
N VAL A 102 14.93 12.01 -5.31
CA VAL A 102 13.97 12.30 -6.39
C VAL A 102 14.46 11.74 -7.72
N ASN A 103 15.71 11.98 -8.07
CA ASN A 103 16.28 11.49 -9.33
C ASN A 103 16.26 9.95 -9.43
N GLN A 104 16.51 9.24 -8.31
CA GLN A 104 16.39 7.78 -8.28
C GLN A 104 14.95 7.34 -8.44
N ALA A 105 13.99 7.99 -7.75
CA ALA A 105 12.58 7.68 -7.86
C ALA A 105 12.04 7.83 -9.29
N GLU A 106 12.43 8.89 -9.99
CA GLU A 106 12.06 9.09 -11.39
C GLU A 106 12.67 8.02 -12.31
N LYS A 107 13.92 7.61 -12.08
CA LYS A 107 14.53 6.49 -12.82
C LYS A 107 13.85 5.15 -12.53
N GLU A 108 13.46 4.89 -11.29
CA GLU A 108 12.71 3.69 -10.94
C GLU A 108 11.32 3.68 -11.58
N ALA A 109 10.64 4.84 -11.63
CA ALA A 109 9.37 4.97 -12.35
C ALA A 109 9.52 4.73 -13.86
N GLN A 110 10.59 5.25 -14.47
CA GLN A 110 10.93 4.99 -15.88
C GLN A 110 11.19 3.50 -16.12
N PHE A 111 11.94 2.87 -15.23
CA PHE A 111 12.23 1.43 -15.33
C PHE A 111 10.94 0.60 -15.19
N PHE A 112 10.12 0.89 -14.19
CA PHE A 112 8.81 0.23 -14.02
C PHE A 112 7.95 0.38 -15.28
N ALA A 113 7.78 1.61 -15.78
CA ALA A 113 7.01 1.87 -17.00
C ALA A 113 7.55 1.08 -18.20
N SER A 114 8.87 0.97 -18.36
CA SER A 114 9.49 0.22 -19.44
C SER A 114 9.23 -1.29 -19.35
N VAL A 115 9.30 -1.86 -18.14
CA VAL A 115 9.08 -3.30 -17.90
C VAL A 115 7.65 -3.70 -18.24
N ILE A 116 6.66 -2.83 -17.98
CA ILE A 116 5.25 -3.13 -18.23
C ILE A 116 4.71 -2.60 -19.56
N SER A 117 5.53 -1.96 -20.39
CA SER A 117 5.10 -1.22 -21.59
C SER A 117 4.29 -2.06 -22.59
N GLU A 118 4.58 -3.36 -22.69
CA GLU A 118 3.88 -4.30 -23.58
C GLU A 118 2.81 -5.13 -22.86
N LYS A 119 2.47 -4.77 -21.63
CA LYS A 119 1.53 -5.51 -20.80
C LYS A 119 0.23 -4.74 -20.60
N VAL A 120 -0.85 -5.45 -20.44
CA VAL A 120 -2.16 -4.87 -20.12
C VAL A 120 -2.36 -4.90 -18.61
N ALA A 121 -2.44 -3.72 -17.99
CA ALA A 121 -2.87 -3.56 -16.62
C ALA A 121 -4.38 -3.25 -16.59
N ASP A 122 -5.16 -4.06 -15.88
CA ASP A 122 -6.60 -3.87 -15.67
C ASP A 122 -6.87 -2.99 -14.42
N CYS A 123 -5.89 -2.92 -13.52
CA CYS A 123 -5.96 -2.18 -12.27
C CYS A 123 -4.96 -1.01 -12.27
N ARG A 124 -5.03 -0.15 -11.24
CA ARG A 124 -4.04 0.91 -10.99
C ARG A 124 -2.64 0.31 -10.85
N LEU A 125 -1.62 1.08 -11.19
CA LEU A 125 -0.24 0.69 -10.92
C LEU A 125 0.10 0.99 -9.46
N ALA A 126 0.81 0.08 -8.78
CA ALA A 126 1.08 0.27 -7.36
C ALA A 126 2.54 0.67 -7.11
N MET A 127 2.71 1.73 -6.31
CA MET A 127 3.98 2.08 -5.69
C MET A 127 4.11 1.37 -4.34
N ASP A 128 5.08 0.48 -4.21
CA ASP A 128 5.44 -0.21 -2.96
C ASP A 128 6.74 0.39 -2.41
N PHE A 129 6.61 1.39 -1.54
CA PHE A 129 7.74 2.07 -0.92
C PHE A 129 7.71 1.87 0.59
N GLU A 130 8.45 0.86 1.07
CA GLU A 130 8.45 0.44 2.47
C GLU A 130 9.83 0.58 3.14
N SER A 131 10.91 0.45 2.37
CA SER A 131 12.28 0.56 2.88
C SER A 131 12.78 1.99 2.75
N PHE A 132 12.73 2.75 3.84
CA PHE A 132 13.10 4.17 3.82
C PHE A 132 14.59 4.43 4.14
N GLY A 133 15.30 3.47 4.75
CA GLY A 133 16.66 3.68 5.22
C GLY A 133 16.74 4.84 6.23
N ASN A 134 17.64 5.80 5.99
CA ASN A 134 17.83 6.96 6.85
C ASN A 134 17.06 8.21 6.40
N LEU A 135 16.09 8.06 5.49
CA LEU A 135 15.29 9.18 5.01
C LEU A 135 14.38 9.71 6.11
N ASN A 136 14.30 11.02 6.23
CA ASN A 136 13.29 11.65 7.08
C ASN A 136 11.92 11.69 6.38
N LYS A 137 10.88 11.99 7.14
CA LYS A 137 9.48 11.99 6.68
C LYS A 137 9.27 12.88 5.43
N ARG A 138 9.87 14.07 5.40
CA ARG A 138 9.75 14.99 4.26
C ARG A 138 10.39 14.41 3.00
N GLU A 139 11.55 13.82 3.13
CA GLU A 139 12.25 13.16 2.02
C GLU A 139 11.44 11.99 1.47
N ILE A 140 10.89 11.13 2.35
CA ILE A 140 10.04 10.00 1.95
C ILE A 140 8.87 10.48 1.10
N ASN A 141 8.14 11.50 1.58
CA ASN A 141 6.99 12.05 0.84
C ASN A 141 7.40 12.69 -0.49
N THR A 142 8.51 13.42 -0.52
CA THR A 142 9.01 14.05 -1.76
C THR A 142 9.41 12.99 -2.79
N ILE A 143 10.11 11.95 -2.36
CA ILE A 143 10.56 10.83 -3.21
C ILE A 143 9.37 10.02 -3.72
N GLY A 144 8.45 9.63 -2.83
CA GLY A 144 7.25 8.89 -3.22
C GLY A 144 6.38 9.65 -4.21
N LEU A 145 6.17 10.96 -3.97
CA LEU A 145 5.41 11.81 -4.87
C LEU A 145 6.05 11.93 -6.26
N ALA A 146 7.38 12.08 -6.31
CA ALA A 146 8.12 12.14 -7.57
C ALA A 146 7.98 10.83 -8.38
N PHE A 147 8.09 9.68 -7.71
CA PHE A 147 7.86 8.38 -8.35
C PHE A 147 6.45 8.29 -8.96
N MET A 148 5.41 8.57 -8.18
CA MET A 148 4.02 8.43 -8.62
C MET A 148 3.69 9.39 -9.77
N LYS A 149 4.05 10.67 -9.65
CA LYS A 149 3.84 11.66 -10.73
C LYS A 149 4.55 11.26 -12.02
N LYS A 150 5.80 10.79 -11.91
CA LYS A 150 6.57 10.34 -13.08
C LYS A 150 5.96 9.10 -13.72
N LEU A 151 5.47 8.17 -12.93
CA LEU A 151 4.80 6.97 -13.43
C LEU A 151 3.50 7.31 -14.17
N GLU A 152 2.67 8.21 -13.63
CA GLU A 152 1.45 8.69 -14.29
C GLU A 152 1.75 9.39 -15.61
N GLU A 153 2.78 10.26 -15.64
CA GLU A 153 3.24 10.94 -16.86
C GLU A 153 3.60 9.94 -17.98
N LEU A 154 4.31 8.86 -17.62
CA LEU A 154 4.82 7.89 -18.59
C LEU A 154 3.78 6.87 -19.05
N THR A 155 2.81 6.53 -18.22
CA THR A 155 1.90 5.41 -18.47
C THR A 155 0.46 5.85 -18.74
N ILE A 156 0.10 7.07 -18.41
CA ILE A 156 -1.29 7.60 -18.45
C ILE A 156 -2.24 6.69 -17.64
N LYS A 157 -1.72 6.05 -16.60
CA LYS A 157 -2.43 5.16 -15.68
C LYS A 157 -2.52 5.79 -14.30
N GLU A 158 -3.64 5.59 -13.62
CA GLU A 158 -3.75 5.95 -12.21
C GLU A 158 -2.81 5.11 -11.35
N VAL A 159 -2.27 5.72 -10.31
CA VAL A 159 -1.36 5.07 -9.37
C VAL A 159 -2.04 4.91 -8.01
N VAL A 160 -1.74 3.82 -7.32
CA VAL A 160 -2.14 3.54 -5.95
C VAL A 160 -0.91 3.45 -5.06
N LEU A 161 -0.98 4.01 -3.87
CA LEU A 161 0.04 3.92 -2.84
C LEU A 161 -0.20 2.66 -1.99
N TYR A 162 0.71 1.69 -2.03
CA TYR A 162 0.71 0.59 -1.07
C TYR A 162 1.41 1.01 0.22
N SER A 163 0.81 0.69 1.36
CA SER A 163 1.40 0.98 2.67
C SER A 163 0.78 0.13 3.77
N ASN A 164 1.55 -0.20 4.80
CA ASN A 164 0.96 -0.73 6.03
C ASN A 164 0.28 0.39 6.84
N ALA A 165 -0.66 0.02 7.71
CA ALA A 165 -1.48 0.97 8.47
C ALA A 165 -0.65 1.92 9.36
N TYR A 166 0.46 1.44 9.94
CA TYR A 166 1.36 2.27 10.75
C TYR A 166 2.01 3.37 9.91
N THR A 167 2.61 3.01 8.79
CA THR A 167 3.27 3.94 7.87
C THR A 167 2.25 4.90 7.25
N ALA A 168 1.08 4.39 6.85
CA ALA A 168 0.02 5.21 6.28
C ALA A 168 -0.43 6.34 7.21
N SER A 169 -0.56 6.04 8.50
CA SER A 169 -1.03 7.03 9.49
C SER A 169 0.05 8.01 9.97
N ARG A 170 1.34 7.73 9.79
CA ARG A 170 2.43 8.48 10.42
C ARG A 170 3.42 9.10 9.44
N ILE A 171 3.59 8.50 8.30
CA ILE A 171 4.63 8.88 7.34
C ILE A 171 4.04 9.68 6.18
N TRP A 172 2.98 9.16 5.56
CA TRP A 172 2.42 9.80 4.38
C TRP A 172 1.66 11.07 4.73
N GLU A 173 1.97 12.16 4.03
CA GLU A 173 1.35 13.48 4.22
C GLU A 173 1.36 14.32 2.92
N GLY A 174 0.61 15.42 2.92
CA GLY A 174 0.58 16.37 1.82
C GLY A 174 -0.04 15.79 0.55
N GLU A 175 0.59 16.02 -0.60
CA GLU A 175 0.04 15.60 -1.90
C GLU A 175 0.00 14.08 -2.09
N VAL A 176 0.88 13.33 -1.43
CA VAL A 176 0.88 11.87 -1.49
C VAL A 176 -0.44 11.28 -1.00
N THR A 177 -1.08 11.91 0.00
CA THR A 177 -2.34 11.43 0.57
C THR A 177 -3.57 11.65 -0.32
N LYS A 178 -3.40 12.30 -1.49
CA LYS A 178 -4.45 12.40 -2.50
C LYS A 178 -4.56 11.16 -3.38
N TYR A 179 -3.53 10.32 -3.38
CA TYR A 179 -3.55 9.06 -4.11
C TYR A 179 -4.40 8.03 -3.39
N PRO A 180 -5.09 7.14 -4.15
CA PRO A 180 -5.75 6.00 -3.56
C PRO A 180 -4.76 5.16 -2.75
N LEU A 181 -5.25 4.55 -1.68
CA LEU A 181 -4.42 3.83 -0.73
C LEU A 181 -4.78 2.33 -0.72
N TRP A 182 -3.78 1.48 -0.90
CA TRP A 182 -3.86 0.05 -0.64
C TRP A 182 -3.22 -0.23 0.72
N ILE A 183 -4.04 -0.53 1.72
CA ILE A 183 -3.59 -0.77 3.10
C ILE A 183 -3.31 -2.24 3.33
N ALA A 184 -2.09 -2.54 3.78
CA ALA A 184 -1.77 -3.80 4.41
C ALA A 184 -2.05 -3.72 5.91
N GLN A 185 -2.99 -4.53 6.38
CA GLN A 185 -3.36 -4.60 7.79
C GLN A 185 -3.39 -6.06 8.24
N TYR A 186 -2.42 -6.44 9.07
CA TYR A 186 -2.27 -7.80 9.56
C TYR A 186 -2.85 -7.93 10.98
N GLY A 187 -3.42 -9.10 11.30
CA GLY A 187 -3.81 -9.45 12.65
C GLY A 187 -5.09 -8.76 13.17
N VAL A 188 -5.90 -8.22 12.30
CA VAL A 188 -7.24 -7.72 12.65
C VAL A 188 -8.22 -8.85 12.39
N TYR A 189 -8.74 -9.43 13.45
CA TYR A 189 -9.87 -10.36 13.40
C TYR A 189 -11.15 -9.51 13.53
N GLU A 190 -12.11 -9.72 12.64
CA GLU A 190 -13.44 -9.15 12.75
C GLU A 190 -14.18 -9.72 13.97
#